data_c4d4b6eab4c7907522ffc710148c9d78
#
_entry.id   c4d4b6eab4c7907522ffc710148c9d78
#
_cell.length_a   1.000
_cell.length_b   1.000
_cell.length_c   1.000
_cell.angle_alpha   90.00
_cell.angle_beta   90.00
_cell.angle_gamma   90.00
#
_symmetry.space_group_name_H-M   'P 1'
#
loop_
_entity.id
_entity.type
_entity.pdbx_description
1 polymer ?
#
loop_
_entity_poly.entity_id
_entity_poly.type
_entity_poly.pdbx_seq_one_letter_code
_entity_poly.pdbx_strand_id
1 'polypeptide(L)'
;YAGQFRGGKHKLFEGGLRVPFIIRWPDKVKADYVDSVNVFSGVDWLPSICKLASIEAPKDIDGEDVSDMWLGTKRAHHKPLLWKGYPGPSIREKKWRYYKGKYGELLYDVSTDPGEKENLIKQYPEVAGGLRKQVEAWMKELPRPVPKPKKR
;
A
#
# COMPACT_ATOMS: atom_id res chain seq x y z
N TYR A 1 -8.04 -5.35 -17.25
CA TYR A 1 -8.97 -6.16 -16.44
C TYR A 1 -8.26 -6.57 -15.15
N ALA A 2 -8.88 -6.29 -14.01
CA ALA A 2 -8.30 -6.53 -12.68
C ALA A 2 -8.93 -7.74 -11.96
N GLY A 3 -9.57 -8.65 -12.70
CA GLY A 3 -10.23 -9.83 -12.13
C GLY A 3 -11.35 -9.45 -11.17
N GLN A 4 -11.30 -10.03 -9.97
CA GLN A 4 -12.29 -9.79 -8.90
C GLN A 4 -12.05 -8.48 -8.13
N PHE A 5 -10.92 -7.79 -8.35
CA PHE A 5 -10.54 -6.60 -7.61
C PHE A 5 -11.26 -5.36 -8.14
N ARG A 6 -11.70 -4.50 -7.23
CA ARG A 6 -12.34 -3.24 -7.59
C ARG A 6 -11.36 -2.28 -8.25
N GLY A 7 -11.84 -1.54 -9.25
CA GLY A 7 -11.07 -0.50 -9.93
C GLY A 7 -10.12 -1.05 -11.00
N GLY A 8 -9.00 -0.39 -11.18
CA GLY A 8 -7.99 -0.70 -12.19
C GLY A 8 -7.00 0.46 -12.29
N LYS A 9 -6.20 0.50 -13.36
CA LYS A 9 -5.17 1.53 -13.59
C LYS A 9 -5.68 2.94 -13.24
N HIS A 10 -4.85 3.74 -12.57
CA HIS A 10 -5.13 5.09 -12.08
C HIS A 10 -6.11 5.19 -10.90
N LYS A 11 -6.55 4.09 -10.30
CA LYS A 11 -7.41 4.10 -9.11
C LYS A 11 -6.68 3.47 -7.94
N LEU A 12 -6.91 4.01 -6.73
CA LEU A 12 -6.28 3.51 -5.49
C LEU A 12 -7.07 2.35 -4.82
N PHE A 13 -7.98 1.71 -5.54
CA PHE A 13 -8.61 0.45 -5.11
C PHE A 13 -7.68 -0.73 -5.37
N GLU A 14 -7.97 -1.90 -4.80
CA GLU A 14 -7.12 -3.10 -4.92
C GLU A 14 -6.78 -3.44 -6.38
N GLY A 15 -7.73 -3.29 -7.31
CA GLY A 15 -7.48 -3.54 -8.74
C GLY A 15 -6.52 -2.57 -9.44
N GLY A 16 -6.19 -1.45 -8.81
CA GLY A 16 -5.21 -0.50 -9.32
C GLY A 16 -3.86 -0.54 -8.59
N LEU A 17 -3.81 -1.16 -7.41
CA LEU A 17 -2.61 -1.22 -6.58
C LEU A 17 -2.03 -2.62 -6.46
N ARG A 18 -2.87 -3.65 -6.47
CA ARG A 18 -2.44 -5.05 -6.37
C ARG A 18 -1.88 -5.52 -7.70
N VAL A 19 -0.57 -5.38 -7.85
CA VAL A 19 0.18 -5.79 -9.04
C VAL A 19 0.98 -7.07 -8.76
N PRO A 20 1.23 -7.91 -9.77
CA PRO A 20 2.14 -9.05 -9.63
C PRO A 20 3.54 -8.58 -9.24
N PHE A 21 4.15 -9.31 -8.32
CA PHE A 21 5.55 -9.16 -7.95
C PHE A 21 6.22 -10.53 -8.03
N ILE A 22 7.26 -10.66 -8.83
CA ILE A 22 7.92 -11.94 -9.11
C ILE A 22 9.40 -11.81 -8.81
N ILE A 23 9.91 -12.70 -7.99
CA ILE A 23 11.34 -12.82 -7.67
C ILE A 23 11.85 -14.17 -8.19
N ARG A 24 12.98 -14.13 -8.87
CA ARG A 24 13.77 -15.31 -9.19
C ARG A 24 15.17 -15.15 -8.62
N TRP A 25 15.49 -15.91 -7.58
CA TRP A 25 16.81 -15.94 -6.97
C TRP A 25 17.12 -17.37 -6.54
N PRO A 26 17.80 -18.16 -7.42
CA PRO A 26 18.19 -19.52 -7.10
C PRO A 26 18.92 -19.58 -5.76
N ASP A 27 18.73 -20.67 -5.02
CA ASP A 27 19.29 -20.96 -3.70
C ASP A 27 18.85 -20.03 -2.55
N LYS A 28 18.12 -18.95 -2.82
CA LYS A 28 17.60 -18.01 -1.81
C LYS A 28 16.08 -17.98 -1.74
N VAL A 29 15.42 -18.06 -2.87
CA VAL A 29 13.95 -18.08 -2.95
C VAL A 29 13.49 -19.42 -3.46
N LYS A 30 12.57 -20.06 -2.73
CA LYS A 30 12.02 -21.36 -3.11
C LYS A 30 11.31 -21.28 -4.46
N ALA A 31 11.59 -22.23 -5.35
CA ALA A 31 10.86 -22.35 -6.60
C ALA A 31 9.38 -22.68 -6.36
N ASP A 32 8.51 -22.22 -7.28
CA ASP A 32 7.06 -22.46 -7.28
C ASP A 32 6.35 -22.04 -5.98
N TYR A 33 6.92 -21.04 -5.27
CA TYR A 33 6.33 -20.47 -4.08
C TYR A 33 5.44 -19.27 -4.44
N VAL A 34 4.21 -19.30 -3.95
CA VAL A 34 3.26 -18.18 -4.06
C VAL A 34 2.99 -17.62 -2.68
N ASP A 35 3.29 -16.34 -2.50
CA ASP A 35 2.95 -15.60 -1.29
C ASP A 35 1.62 -14.86 -1.48
N SER A 36 0.64 -15.22 -0.67
CA SER A 36 -0.68 -14.58 -0.64
C SER A 36 -0.94 -13.77 0.64
N VAL A 37 0.05 -13.68 1.52
CA VAL A 37 -0.08 -13.12 2.89
C VAL A 37 0.63 -11.78 3.02
N ASN A 38 1.88 -11.71 2.58
CA ASN A 38 2.70 -10.53 2.73
C ASN A 38 2.18 -9.36 1.88
N VAL A 39 2.29 -8.16 2.43
CA VAL A 39 1.89 -6.92 1.75
C VAL A 39 3.04 -5.94 1.85
N PHE A 40 3.45 -5.42 0.71
CA PHE A 40 4.48 -4.38 0.60
C PHE A 40 4.21 -3.49 -0.61
N SER A 41 4.95 -2.42 -0.76
CA SER A 41 4.74 -1.40 -1.78
C SER A 41 6.06 -1.05 -2.49
N GLY A 42 5.97 -0.29 -3.57
CA GLY A 42 7.15 0.15 -4.33
C GLY A 42 8.14 0.98 -3.49
N VAL A 43 7.68 1.66 -2.44
CA VAL A 43 8.56 2.43 -1.53
C VAL A 43 9.52 1.53 -0.74
N ASP A 44 9.18 0.24 -0.55
CA ASP A 44 9.97 -0.72 0.21
C ASP A 44 11.14 -1.32 -0.59
N TRP A 45 11.17 -1.09 -1.91
CA TRP A 45 12.19 -1.68 -2.77
C TRP A 45 13.58 -1.19 -2.43
N LEU A 46 13.75 0.13 -2.28
CA LEU A 46 15.07 0.72 -2.02
C LEU A 46 15.70 0.19 -0.73
N PRO A 47 15.04 0.26 0.45
CA PRO A 47 15.63 -0.28 1.67
C PRO A 47 15.85 -1.79 1.61
N SER A 48 14.98 -2.56 0.96
CA SER A 48 15.12 -4.01 0.83
C SER A 48 16.29 -4.39 -0.09
N ILE A 49 16.48 -3.71 -1.22
CA ILE A 49 17.62 -3.95 -2.11
C ILE A 49 18.92 -3.55 -1.41
N CYS A 50 18.96 -2.41 -0.72
CA CYS A 50 20.12 -2.01 0.05
C CYS A 50 20.51 -3.07 1.08
N LYS A 51 19.53 -3.61 1.82
CA LYS A 51 19.75 -4.70 2.78
C LYS A 51 20.33 -5.95 2.14
N LEU A 52 19.77 -6.39 1.00
CA LEU A 52 20.26 -7.57 0.27
C LEU A 52 21.66 -7.37 -0.31
N ALA A 53 22.00 -6.13 -0.67
CA ALA A 53 23.32 -5.76 -1.18
C ALA A 53 24.33 -5.42 -0.07
N SER A 54 23.95 -5.48 1.20
CA SER A 54 24.77 -5.07 2.34
C SER A 54 25.22 -3.58 2.26
N ILE A 55 24.34 -2.74 1.75
CA ILE A 55 24.54 -1.28 1.63
C ILE A 55 23.63 -0.58 2.64
N GLU A 56 24.10 0.49 3.27
CA GLU A 56 23.27 1.31 4.15
C GLU A 56 22.20 2.05 3.33
N ALA A 57 20.94 1.90 3.72
CA ALA A 57 19.85 2.61 3.09
C ALA A 57 19.81 4.09 3.56
N PRO A 58 19.32 5.02 2.74
CA PRO A 58 19.08 6.40 3.19
C PRO A 58 18.16 6.46 4.41
N LYS A 59 18.37 7.42 5.31
CA LYS A 59 17.64 7.50 6.58
C LYS A 59 16.20 7.99 6.43
N ASP A 60 15.98 9.00 5.62
CA ASP A 60 14.68 9.68 5.51
C ASP A 60 13.86 9.13 4.33
N ILE A 61 13.44 7.87 4.42
CA ILE A 61 12.64 7.19 3.39
C ILE A 61 11.32 6.65 3.96
N ASP A 62 10.29 6.64 3.13
CA ASP A 62 8.94 6.17 3.51
C ASP A 62 8.88 4.65 3.70
N GLY A 63 9.64 3.90 2.91
CA GLY A 63 9.64 2.43 2.91
C GLY A 63 10.32 1.81 4.12
N GLU A 64 10.12 0.51 4.29
CA GLU A 64 10.86 -0.34 5.24
C GLU A 64 11.52 -1.50 4.52
N ASP A 65 12.56 -2.09 5.14
CA ASP A 65 13.15 -3.32 4.64
C ASP A 65 12.17 -4.49 4.79
N VAL A 66 11.77 -5.05 3.66
CA VAL A 66 10.92 -6.24 3.54
C VAL A 66 11.62 -7.38 2.82
N SER A 67 12.95 -7.35 2.77
CA SER A 67 13.76 -8.38 2.10
C SER A 67 13.52 -9.78 2.68
N ASP A 68 13.25 -9.87 3.97
CA ASP A 68 12.87 -11.11 4.64
C ASP A 68 11.54 -11.68 4.10
N MET A 69 10.55 -10.83 3.79
CA MET A 69 9.31 -11.24 3.14
C MET A 69 9.58 -11.80 1.75
N TRP A 70 10.48 -11.18 0.99
CA TRP A 70 10.86 -11.64 -0.34
C TRP A 70 11.57 -13.00 -0.31
N LEU A 71 12.25 -13.30 0.80
CA LEU A 71 12.91 -14.59 1.04
C LEU A 71 12.00 -15.63 1.72
N GLY A 72 10.70 -15.32 1.91
CA GLY A 72 9.69 -16.26 2.37
C GLY A 72 9.24 -16.12 3.82
N THR A 73 9.74 -15.14 4.58
CA THR A 73 9.23 -14.86 5.93
C THR A 73 7.81 -14.28 5.84
N LYS A 74 6.90 -14.79 6.66
CA LYS A 74 5.54 -14.26 6.76
C LYS A 74 5.42 -13.35 7.98
N ARG A 75 5.19 -12.07 7.75
CA ARG A 75 4.94 -11.08 8.79
C ARG A 75 4.08 -9.92 8.28
N ALA A 76 3.51 -9.14 9.19
CA ALA A 76 2.88 -7.90 8.82
C ALA A 76 3.91 -6.83 8.46
N HIS A 77 3.54 -5.93 7.56
CA HIS A 77 4.27 -4.68 7.33
C HIS A 77 4.18 -3.82 8.61
N HIS A 78 5.29 -3.23 9.04
CA HIS A 78 5.35 -2.49 10.30
C HIS A 78 4.71 -1.11 10.17
N LYS A 79 4.97 -0.42 9.06
CA LYS A 79 4.41 0.90 8.76
C LYS A 79 3.10 0.78 7.98
N PRO A 80 2.14 1.68 8.17
CA PRO A 80 1.00 1.75 7.27
C PRO A 80 1.44 2.19 5.87
N LEU A 81 0.80 1.65 4.84
CA LEU A 81 1.04 2.05 3.46
C LEU A 81 0.06 3.15 3.06
N LEU A 82 0.57 4.26 2.56
CA LEU A 82 -0.21 5.45 2.23
C LEU A 82 -0.06 5.82 0.75
N TRP A 83 -1.15 6.26 0.14
CA TRP A 83 -1.17 6.68 -1.26
C TRP A 83 -2.01 7.93 -1.44
N LYS A 84 -1.56 8.80 -2.36
CA LYS A 84 -2.31 9.97 -2.82
C LYS A 84 -2.65 9.82 -4.30
N GLY A 85 -3.93 9.79 -4.61
CA GLY A 85 -4.41 9.64 -5.99
C GLY A 85 -5.93 9.61 -6.04
N TYR A 86 -6.49 9.14 -7.16
CA TYR A 86 -7.94 9.01 -7.32
C TYR A 86 -8.44 7.68 -6.72
N PRO A 87 -9.52 7.67 -5.95
CA PRO A 87 -10.52 8.74 -5.74
C PRO A 87 -10.19 9.75 -4.64
N GLY A 88 -9.08 9.63 -3.97
CA GLY A 88 -8.59 10.46 -2.88
C GLY A 88 -7.45 9.76 -2.16
N PRO A 89 -6.89 10.34 -1.09
CA PRO A 89 -5.88 9.67 -0.29
C PRO A 89 -6.42 8.38 0.31
N SER A 90 -5.53 7.41 0.48
CA SER A 90 -5.86 6.12 1.08
C SER A 90 -4.73 5.59 1.94
N ILE A 91 -5.09 4.73 2.89
CA ILE A 91 -4.17 4.03 3.78
C ILE A 91 -4.53 2.55 3.84
N ARG A 92 -3.51 1.69 3.90
CA ARG A 92 -3.64 0.29 4.28
C ARG A 92 -2.84 0.04 5.55
N GLU A 93 -3.51 -0.45 6.57
CA GLU A 93 -2.91 -0.93 7.80
C GLU A 93 -3.40 -2.34 8.09
N LYS A 94 -2.51 -3.32 8.01
CA LYS A 94 -2.85 -4.75 8.14
C LYS A 94 -3.96 -5.14 7.15
N LYS A 95 -5.12 -5.57 7.66
CA LYS A 95 -6.30 -5.96 6.86
C LYS A 95 -7.18 -4.77 6.45
N TRP A 96 -7.04 -3.61 7.10
CA TRP A 96 -7.90 -2.47 6.88
C TRP A 96 -7.43 -1.61 5.72
N ARG A 97 -8.38 -1.25 4.87
CA ARG A 97 -8.22 -0.34 3.75
C ARG A 97 -9.18 0.83 3.91
N TYR A 98 -8.65 2.05 4.03
CA TYR A 98 -9.45 3.26 4.19
C TYR A 98 -9.17 4.25 3.08
N TYR A 99 -10.22 4.93 2.64
CA TYR A 99 -10.18 6.00 1.65
C TYR A 99 -10.96 7.22 2.15
N LYS A 100 -10.51 8.41 1.73
CA LYS A 100 -11.24 9.66 1.91
C LYS A 100 -11.18 10.45 0.62
N GLY A 101 -12.32 10.60 -0.09
CA GLY A 101 -12.30 11.32 -1.37
C GLY A 101 -13.65 11.42 -2.04
N LYS A 102 -13.66 11.37 -3.35
CA LYS A 102 -14.83 11.60 -4.19
C LYS A 102 -16.08 10.80 -3.80
N TYR A 103 -15.91 9.60 -3.29
CA TYR A 103 -17.02 8.73 -2.89
C TYR A 103 -17.33 8.79 -1.38
N GLY A 104 -16.89 9.86 -0.71
CA GLY A 104 -16.95 9.97 0.74
C GLY A 104 -15.84 9.18 1.43
N GLU A 105 -16.15 8.67 2.60
CA GLU A 105 -15.24 7.82 3.39
C GLU A 105 -15.64 6.36 3.24
N LEU A 106 -14.65 5.51 2.98
CA LEU A 106 -14.83 4.09 2.74
C LEU A 106 -13.84 3.30 3.59
N LEU A 107 -14.31 2.22 4.21
CA LEU A 107 -13.49 1.29 4.97
C LEU A 107 -13.80 -0.14 4.55
N TYR A 108 -12.75 -0.93 4.29
CA TYR A 108 -12.86 -2.32 3.88
C TYR A 108 -11.93 -3.22 4.68
N ASP A 109 -12.35 -4.46 4.91
CA ASP A 109 -11.48 -5.55 5.34
C ASP A 109 -11.04 -6.33 4.09
N VAL A 110 -9.89 -5.97 3.53
CA VAL A 110 -9.42 -6.58 2.28
C VAL A 110 -8.86 -7.99 2.44
N SER A 111 -8.81 -8.52 3.65
CA SER A 111 -8.48 -9.93 3.89
C SER A 111 -9.66 -10.86 3.57
N THR A 112 -10.87 -10.40 3.82
CA THR A 112 -12.12 -11.14 3.58
C THR A 112 -12.90 -10.60 2.38
N ASP A 113 -12.75 -9.30 2.07
CA ASP A 113 -13.37 -8.63 0.93
C ASP A 113 -12.31 -7.95 0.03
N PRO A 114 -11.50 -8.72 -0.71
CA PRO A 114 -10.50 -8.16 -1.63
C PRO A 114 -11.12 -7.42 -2.83
N GLY A 115 -12.43 -7.58 -3.04
CA GLY A 115 -13.21 -6.87 -4.05
C GLY A 115 -13.73 -5.50 -3.60
N GLU A 116 -13.55 -5.14 -2.32
CA GLU A 116 -13.96 -3.85 -1.75
C GLU A 116 -15.47 -3.56 -2.00
N LYS A 117 -16.31 -4.56 -1.74
CA LYS A 117 -17.76 -4.52 -2.02
C LYS A 117 -18.55 -3.94 -0.85
N GLU A 118 -18.18 -4.29 0.38
CA GLU A 118 -18.91 -3.91 1.59
C GLU A 118 -18.19 -2.80 2.35
N ASN A 119 -18.80 -1.60 2.40
CA ASN A 119 -18.27 -0.49 3.17
C ASN A 119 -18.58 -0.63 4.67
N LEU A 120 -17.56 -0.93 5.45
CA LEU A 120 -17.64 -1.21 6.88
C LEU A 120 -17.54 0.04 7.77
N ILE A 121 -17.55 1.25 7.21
CA ILE A 121 -17.27 2.49 7.96
C ILE A 121 -18.25 2.73 9.12
N LYS A 122 -19.50 2.31 8.95
CA LYS A 122 -20.53 2.44 9.99
C LYS A 122 -20.40 1.37 11.08
N GLN A 123 -19.83 0.21 10.74
CA GLN A 123 -19.64 -0.91 11.68
C GLN A 123 -18.39 -0.72 12.54
N TYR A 124 -17.36 -0.05 12.00
CA TYR A 124 -16.06 0.16 12.67
C TYR A 124 -15.65 1.63 12.69
N PRO A 125 -16.45 2.52 13.34
CA PRO A 125 -16.21 3.97 13.31
C PRO A 125 -14.90 4.38 14.00
N GLU A 126 -14.47 3.66 15.03
CA GLU A 126 -13.22 3.93 15.75
C GLU A 126 -11.99 3.60 14.87
N VAL A 127 -12.02 2.47 14.16
CA VAL A 127 -10.97 2.09 13.21
C VAL A 127 -10.86 3.14 12.11
N ALA A 128 -12.00 3.50 11.51
CA ALA A 128 -12.05 4.55 10.47
C ALA A 128 -11.52 5.89 10.99
N GLY A 129 -11.86 6.27 12.23
CA GLY A 129 -11.37 7.47 12.88
C GLY A 129 -9.86 7.49 13.10
N GLY A 130 -9.29 6.36 13.51
CA GLY A 130 -7.83 6.19 13.65
C GLY A 130 -7.10 6.32 12.32
N LEU A 131 -7.56 5.61 11.30
CA LEU A 131 -6.97 5.64 9.93
C LEU A 131 -7.13 7.03 9.27
N ARG A 132 -8.26 7.70 9.50
CA ARG A 132 -8.49 9.09 9.05
C ARG A 132 -7.44 10.03 9.61
N LYS A 133 -7.19 9.98 10.92
CA LYS A 133 -6.17 10.83 11.56
C LYS A 133 -4.78 10.61 10.96
N GLN A 134 -4.39 9.37 10.71
CA GLN A 134 -3.11 9.03 10.08
C GLN A 134 -3.02 9.61 8.66
N VAL A 135 -4.05 9.42 7.83
CA VAL A 135 -4.11 9.99 6.47
C VAL A 135 -4.02 11.51 6.49
N GLU A 136 -4.76 12.17 7.39
CA GLU A 136 -4.77 13.63 7.49
C GLU A 136 -3.42 14.18 7.98
N ALA A 137 -2.75 13.51 8.90
CA ALA A 137 -1.41 13.86 9.35
C ALA A 137 -0.42 13.77 8.18
N TRP A 138 -0.36 12.61 7.52
CA TRP A 138 0.51 12.39 6.37
C TRP A 138 0.27 13.38 5.23
N MET A 139 -0.98 13.71 4.92
CA MET A 139 -1.32 14.68 3.88
C MET A 139 -0.80 16.09 4.16
N LYS A 140 -0.60 16.46 5.43
CA LYS A 140 -0.02 17.76 5.82
C LYS A 140 1.49 17.81 5.60
N GLU A 141 2.16 16.65 5.69
CA GLU A 141 3.62 16.52 5.49
C GLU A 141 4.00 16.52 4.01
N LEU A 142 3.05 16.21 3.12
CA LEU A 142 3.34 16.16 1.69
C LEU A 142 3.71 17.52 1.11
N PRO A 143 4.71 17.58 0.22
CA PRO A 143 5.06 18.82 -0.47
C PRO A 143 3.85 19.38 -1.21
N ARG A 144 3.73 20.71 -1.19
CA ARG A 144 2.69 21.38 -1.97
C ARG A 144 2.93 21.15 -3.47
N PRO A 145 1.87 20.91 -4.27
CA PRO A 145 2.05 20.76 -5.71
C PRO A 145 2.71 22.01 -6.30
N VAL A 146 3.76 21.83 -7.09
CA VAL A 146 4.35 22.90 -7.86
C VAL A 146 3.30 23.36 -8.88
N PRO A 147 2.96 24.67 -8.97
CA PRO A 147 2.03 25.18 -9.96
C PRO A 147 2.51 24.82 -11.37
N LYS A 148 1.61 24.25 -12.18
CA LYS A 148 1.96 24.02 -13.59
C LYS A 148 2.26 25.35 -14.27
N PRO A 149 3.33 25.45 -15.07
CA PRO A 149 3.56 26.64 -15.86
C PRO A 149 2.32 26.92 -16.74
N LYS A 150 1.87 28.17 -16.75
CA LYS A 150 0.78 28.59 -17.63
C LYS A 150 1.20 28.27 -19.07
N LYS A 151 0.41 27.48 -19.78
CA LYS A 151 0.59 27.32 -21.23
C LYS A 151 0.48 28.70 -21.85
N ARG A 152 1.56 29.16 -22.50
CA ARG A 152 1.54 30.33 -23.39
C ARG A 152 0.75 30.00 -24.63
#